data_6f1e2786654b191e52652196f8921c58
#
_entry.id   6f1e2786654b191e52652196f8921c58
#
_cell.length_a   1.000
_cell.length_b   1.000
_cell.length_c   1.000
_cell.angle_alpha   90.00
_cell.angle_beta   90.00
_cell.angle_gamma   90.00
#
_symmetry.space_group_name_H-M   'P 1'
#
loop_
_entity.id
_entity.type
_entity.pdbx_description
1 polymer ?
#
loop_
_entity_poly.entity_id
_entity_poly.type
_entity_poly.pdbx_seq_one_letter_code
_entity_poly.pdbx_strand_id
1 'polypeptide(L)'
;MKVLILSCNTGEGHNSAGKAVKEYVEQQGDEAVMLDMMLLNGKKTSRVVGGAYVGLVKHFPHGFGFVYKIGKAVSTFWKRKSPVYLVCALLGKKLKKYLDENDFDVIVMPHLYPAETVTYLKKKGWLRQKTVAVATDYTCIPFWEETDCDYYVIPHEELIEEFVSRGVPEEKLLPWGIPVRPCFLEDKKKTDAREKCGLPQNDRIYLVMGGSMGFGKIQIFVLELARRLQEDEGVVVICGNNTKLENTLRRELKNRPKVWVLGFTEQVADYMSACDVIFTKPGGLSSTEAAVSKIPMVHTTPIPGCENCNLEFFQNHGMSIGRKSFLGQLRAGRRLLEKENLRRQMIRAQEENAKPDSVKKVYRLLEELAPNENINVPH
;
A
#
# COMPACT_ATOMS: atom_id res chain seq x y z
N MET A 1 4.84 -1.60 25.46
CA MET A 1 4.25 -2.64 24.59
C MET A 1 5.25 -3.04 23.51
N LYS A 2 5.27 -4.34 23.12
CA LYS A 2 6.12 -4.86 22.05
C LYS A 2 5.29 -5.45 20.93
N VAL A 3 5.31 -4.84 19.75
CA VAL A 3 4.47 -5.19 18.60
C VAL A 3 5.28 -5.99 17.58
N LEU A 4 4.75 -7.14 17.14
CA LEU A 4 5.28 -7.87 15.98
C LEU A 4 4.48 -7.51 14.72
N ILE A 5 5.15 -7.00 13.69
CA ILE A 5 4.55 -6.73 12.40
C ILE A 5 5.03 -7.79 11.40
N LEU A 6 4.13 -8.69 11.01
CA LEU A 6 4.42 -9.77 10.08
C LEU A 6 4.01 -9.36 8.66
N SER A 7 4.99 -9.17 7.79
CA SER A 7 4.80 -8.85 6.38
C SER A 7 5.32 -9.95 5.47
N CYS A 8 5.23 -9.75 4.17
CA CYS A 8 5.77 -10.63 3.15
C CYS A 8 6.34 -9.79 1.99
N ASN A 9 7.49 -10.19 1.46
CA ASN A 9 8.16 -9.46 0.37
C ASN A 9 7.52 -9.73 -1.01
N THR A 10 6.22 -9.48 -1.15
CA THR A 10 5.45 -9.63 -2.39
C THR A 10 5.07 -8.29 -3.02
N GLY A 11 5.46 -7.17 -2.40
CA GLY A 11 5.23 -5.81 -2.88
C GLY A 11 5.49 -4.78 -1.79
N GLU A 12 5.93 -3.58 -2.20
CA GLU A 12 6.25 -2.51 -1.24
C GLU A 12 5.01 -1.93 -0.54
N GLY A 13 3.81 -2.08 -1.12
CA GLY A 13 2.58 -1.55 -0.52
C GLY A 13 2.31 -2.11 0.86
N HIS A 14 2.29 -3.44 1.00
CA HIS A 14 2.09 -4.09 2.31
C HIS A 14 3.20 -3.73 3.30
N ASN A 15 4.45 -3.68 2.81
CA ASN A 15 5.59 -3.29 3.63
C ASN A 15 5.48 -1.85 4.12
N SER A 16 4.99 -0.92 3.30
CA SER A 16 4.81 0.48 3.69
C SER A 16 3.71 0.66 4.73
N ALA A 17 2.60 -0.09 4.64
CA ALA A 17 1.58 -0.11 5.71
C ALA A 17 2.15 -0.66 7.03
N GLY A 18 2.95 -1.73 6.96
CA GLY A 18 3.68 -2.25 8.13
C GLY A 18 4.67 -1.24 8.72
N LYS A 19 5.43 -0.55 7.85
CA LYS A 19 6.35 0.52 8.28
C LYS A 19 5.61 1.69 8.93
N ALA A 20 4.42 2.04 8.42
CA ALA A 20 3.59 3.09 9.01
C ALA A 20 3.24 2.77 10.47
N VAL A 21 2.78 1.54 10.72
CA VAL A 21 2.49 1.08 12.09
C VAL A 21 3.77 1.07 12.93
N LYS A 22 4.88 0.53 12.39
CA LYS A 22 6.17 0.49 13.09
C LYS A 22 6.63 1.87 13.53
N GLU A 23 6.72 2.80 12.59
CA GLU A 23 7.19 4.17 12.85
C GLU A 23 6.31 4.88 13.88
N TYR A 24 4.97 4.69 13.81
CA TYR A 24 4.07 5.31 14.77
C TYR A 24 4.21 4.71 16.18
N VAL A 25 4.29 3.37 16.29
CA VAL A 25 4.53 2.68 17.57
C VAL A 25 5.84 3.17 18.22
N GLU A 26 6.93 3.25 17.45
CA GLU A 26 8.22 3.73 17.93
C GLU A 26 8.19 5.21 18.32
N GLN A 27 7.43 6.07 17.63
CA GLN A 27 7.22 7.46 18.00
C GLN A 27 6.46 7.63 19.33
N GLN A 28 5.64 6.65 19.71
CA GLN A 28 4.95 6.65 21.01
C GLN A 28 5.84 6.09 22.16
N GLY A 29 7.07 5.64 21.86
CA GLY A 29 8.02 5.10 22.85
C GLY A 29 7.91 3.60 23.07
N ASP A 30 7.13 2.89 22.27
CA ASP A 30 6.97 1.45 22.31
C ASP A 30 7.92 0.73 21.32
N GLU A 31 8.09 -0.60 21.48
CA GLU A 31 8.93 -1.41 20.61
C GLU A 31 8.11 -2.03 19.46
N ALA A 32 8.62 -1.95 18.22
CA ALA A 32 8.02 -2.63 17.09
C ALA A 32 9.06 -3.36 16.24
N VAL A 33 8.83 -4.64 16.03
CA VAL A 33 9.67 -5.51 15.18
C VAL A 33 8.92 -5.84 13.90
N MET A 34 9.49 -5.50 12.75
CA MET A 34 8.93 -5.89 11.44
C MET A 34 9.70 -7.07 10.87
N LEU A 35 9.00 -8.14 10.55
CA LEU A 35 9.57 -9.38 10.03
C LEU A 35 8.90 -9.79 8.70
N ASP A 36 9.71 -10.02 7.67
CA ASP A 36 9.26 -10.79 6.50
C ASP A 36 9.14 -12.26 6.91
N MET A 37 7.90 -12.74 7.00
CA MET A 37 7.60 -14.11 7.45
C MET A 37 8.31 -15.18 6.59
N MET A 38 8.54 -14.92 5.31
CA MET A 38 9.22 -15.89 4.43
C MET A 38 10.69 -16.10 4.81
N LEU A 39 11.32 -15.15 5.54
CA LEU A 39 12.68 -15.29 6.05
C LEU A 39 12.80 -16.39 7.11
N LEU A 40 11.72 -16.74 7.81
CA LEU A 40 11.68 -17.87 8.74
C LEU A 40 12.03 -19.20 8.05
N ASN A 41 11.82 -19.28 6.73
CA ASN A 41 12.21 -20.42 5.91
C ASN A 41 13.53 -20.22 5.16
N GLY A 42 14.25 -19.15 5.50
CA GLY A 42 15.56 -18.78 4.94
C GLY A 42 15.46 -17.76 3.80
N LYS A 43 16.55 -17.03 3.60
CA LYS A 43 16.65 -15.94 2.60
C LYS A 43 16.30 -16.36 1.17
N LYS A 44 16.54 -17.64 0.80
CA LYS A 44 16.19 -18.18 -0.52
C LYS A 44 14.67 -18.22 -0.71
N THR A 45 13.91 -18.62 0.32
CA THR A 45 12.43 -18.72 0.23
C THR A 45 11.78 -17.37 0.03
N SER A 46 12.18 -16.35 0.81
CA SER A 46 11.69 -14.98 0.64
C SER A 46 11.97 -14.45 -0.78
N ARG A 47 13.18 -14.66 -1.28
CA ARG A 47 13.57 -14.24 -2.63
C ARG A 47 12.80 -14.99 -3.72
N VAL A 48 12.58 -16.29 -3.58
CA VAL A 48 11.84 -17.11 -4.56
C VAL A 48 10.36 -16.73 -4.59
N VAL A 49 9.71 -16.62 -3.42
CA VAL A 49 8.30 -16.24 -3.34
C VAL A 49 8.06 -14.84 -3.87
N GLY A 50 8.85 -13.85 -3.41
CA GLY A 50 8.75 -12.48 -3.92
C GLY A 50 9.07 -12.39 -5.42
N GLY A 51 10.13 -13.07 -5.88
CA GLY A 51 10.51 -13.10 -7.29
C GLY A 51 9.48 -13.78 -8.18
N ALA A 52 8.89 -14.89 -7.74
CA ALA A 52 7.84 -15.60 -8.48
C ALA A 52 6.57 -14.74 -8.59
N TYR A 53 6.15 -14.09 -7.50
CA TYR A 53 5.01 -13.16 -7.53
C TYR A 53 5.25 -11.99 -8.49
N VAL A 54 6.37 -11.30 -8.36
CA VAL A 54 6.78 -10.19 -9.24
C VAL A 54 6.89 -10.65 -10.69
N GLY A 55 7.48 -11.82 -10.92
CA GLY A 55 7.61 -12.42 -12.26
C GLY A 55 6.25 -12.72 -12.89
N LEU A 56 5.33 -13.32 -12.14
CA LEU A 56 3.97 -13.63 -12.61
C LEU A 56 3.22 -12.36 -12.99
N VAL A 57 3.22 -11.35 -12.12
CA VAL A 57 2.57 -10.07 -12.36
C VAL A 57 3.19 -9.34 -13.56
N LYS A 58 4.51 -9.38 -13.70
CA LYS A 58 5.25 -8.65 -14.74
C LYS A 58 5.16 -9.28 -16.12
N HIS A 59 5.24 -10.61 -16.20
CA HIS A 59 5.30 -11.33 -17.48
C HIS A 59 3.95 -11.87 -17.96
N PHE A 60 3.01 -12.09 -17.02
CA PHE A 60 1.68 -12.65 -17.32
C PHE A 60 0.55 -11.86 -16.63
N PRO A 61 0.41 -10.54 -16.86
CA PRO A 61 -0.59 -9.73 -16.17
C PRO A 61 -2.03 -10.19 -16.44
N HIS A 62 -2.34 -10.63 -17.65
CA HIS A 62 -3.66 -11.18 -17.96
C HIS A 62 -3.89 -12.55 -17.31
N GLY A 63 -2.85 -13.39 -17.24
CA GLY A 63 -2.89 -14.64 -16.49
C GLY A 63 -3.07 -14.43 -15.00
N PHE A 64 -2.43 -13.42 -14.43
CA PHE A 64 -2.64 -13.04 -13.04
C PHE A 64 -4.08 -12.60 -12.77
N GLY A 65 -4.66 -11.75 -13.63
CA GLY A 65 -6.07 -11.38 -13.55
C GLY A 65 -7.03 -12.56 -13.67
N PHE A 66 -6.70 -13.57 -14.48
CA PHE A 66 -7.46 -14.82 -14.61
C PHE A 66 -7.36 -15.68 -13.34
N VAL A 67 -6.16 -15.87 -12.82
CA VAL A 67 -5.92 -16.57 -11.52
C VAL A 67 -6.65 -15.85 -10.38
N TYR A 68 -6.63 -14.53 -10.36
CA TYR A 68 -7.38 -13.74 -9.38
C TYR A 68 -8.89 -13.98 -9.48
N LYS A 69 -9.47 -14.00 -10.70
CA LYS A 69 -10.89 -14.31 -10.91
C LYS A 69 -11.25 -15.73 -10.50
N ILE A 70 -10.40 -16.71 -10.83
CA ILE A 70 -10.56 -18.10 -10.37
C ILE A 70 -10.48 -18.15 -8.84
N GLY A 71 -9.48 -17.49 -8.23
CA GLY A 71 -9.35 -17.38 -6.77
C GLY A 71 -10.63 -16.81 -6.16
N LYS A 72 -11.19 -15.74 -6.73
CA LYS A 72 -12.45 -15.13 -6.28
C LYS A 72 -13.62 -16.10 -6.38
N ALA A 73 -13.75 -16.86 -7.46
CA ALA A 73 -14.80 -17.86 -7.64
C ALA A 73 -14.61 -19.08 -6.71
N VAL A 74 -13.37 -19.58 -6.61
CA VAL A 74 -13.04 -20.73 -5.75
C VAL A 74 -13.27 -20.38 -4.28
N SER A 75 -12.84 -19.21 -3.83
CA SER A 75 -13.02 -18.77 -2.44
C SER A 75 -14.49 -18.69 -2.06
N THR A 76 -15.37 -18.31 -3.00
CA THR A 76 -16.81 -18.21 -2.76
C THR A 76 -17.49 -19.59 -2.66
N PHE A 77 -17.04 -20.58 -3.44
CA PHE A 77 -17.69 -21.89 -3.52
C PHE A 77 -16.97 -23.03 -2.77
N TRP A 78 -15.70 -22.83 -2.40
CA TRP A 78 -14.87 -23.88 -1.83
C TRP A 78 -14.91 -23.88 -0.31
N LYS A 79 -15.66 -24.82 0.26
CA LYS A 79 -15.76 -24.98 1.74
C LYS A 79 -14.50 -25.55 2.41
N ARG A 80 -13.45 -25.91 1.65
CA ARG A 80 -12.17 -26.42 2.17
C ARG A 80 -11.13 -25.31 2.16
N LYS A 81 -10.10 -25.43 3.00
CA LYS A 81 -8.97 -24.51 3.03
C LYS A 81 -8.25 -24.47 1.70
N SER A 82 -7.90 -23.26 1.26
CA SER A 82 -7.23 -23.04 -0.02
C SER A 82 -5.81 -23.62 -0.05
N PRO A 83 -5.22 -23.85 -1.23
CA PRO A 83 -3.80 -24.16 -1.34
C PRO A 83 -2.90 -23.08 -0.70
N VAL A 84 -3.33 -21.81 -0.69
CA VAL A 84 -2.61 -20.70 -0.05
C VAL A 84 -2.51 -20.95 1.45
N TYR A 85 -3.64 -21.25 2.10
CA TYR A 85 -3.66 -21.62 3.52
C TYR A 85 -2.75 -22.80 3.85
N LEU A 86 -2.79 -23.86 3.01
CA LEU A 86 -1.96 -25.05 3.24
C LEU A 86 -0.46 -24.75 3.17
N VAL A 87 -0.05 -23.93 2.20
CA VAL A 87 1.35 -23.49 2.09
C VAL A 87 1.74 -22.61 3.29
N CYS A 88 0.88 -21.68 3.67
CA CYS A 88 1.12 -20.82 4.84
C CYS A 88 1.19 -21.61 6.14
N ALA A 89 0.38 -22.66 6.30
CA ALA A 89 0.42 -23.57 7.46
C ALA A 89 1.78 -24.28 7.64
N LEU A 90 2.54 -24.52 6.56
CA LEU A 90 3.88 -25.11 6.65
C LEU A 90 4.88 -24.21 7.40
N LEU A 91 4.65 -22.90 7.41
CA LEU A 91 5.46 -21.95 8.16
C LEU A 91 5.08 -21.88 9.66
N GLY A 92 3.93 -22.43 10.02
CA GLY A 92 3.37 -22.31 11.37
C GLY A 92 4.33 -22.76 12.48
N LYS A 93 4.98 -23.93 12.34
CA LYS A 93 5.94 -24.41 13.37
C LYS A 93 7.13 -23.46 13.56
N LYS A 94 7.60 -22.83 12.48
CA LYS A 94 8.74 -21.90 12.54
C LYS A 94 8.32 -20.57 13.17
N LEU A 95 7.14 -20.07 12.81
CA LEU A 95 6.59 -18.87 13.45
C LEU A 95 6.33 -19.14 14.94
N LYS A 96 5.77 -20.32 15.31
CA LYS A 96 5.60 -20.69 16.72
C LYS A 96 6.92 -20.64 17.49
N LYS A 97 7.97 -21.27 16.93
CA LYS A 97 9.31 -21.24 17.55
C LYS A 97 9.82 -19.81 17.74
N TYR A 98 9.66 -18.96 16.71
CA TYR A 98 10.07 -17.54 16.78
C TYR A 98 9.30 -16.78 17.87
N LEU A 99 7.99 -17.03 18.01
CA LEU A 99 7.16 -16.42 19.05
C LEU A 99 7.49 -16.93 20.46
N ASP A 100 7.97 -18.17 20.59
CA ASP A 100 8.42 -18.72 21.88
C ASP A 100 9.78 -18.16 22.34
N GLU A 101 10.62 -17.77 21.38
CA GLU A 101 11.94 -17.21 21.63
C GLU A 101 11.90 -15.66 21.81
N ASN A 102 10.75 -15.04 21.52
CA ASN A 102 10.59 -13.59 21.55
C ASN A 102 9.23 -13.21 22.13
N ASP A 103 9.22 -12.43 23.20
CA ASP A 103 7.99 -11.93 23.79
C ASP A 103 7.42 -10.77 22.98
N PHE A 104 6.21 -10.98 22.45
CA PHE A 104 5.42 -9.94 21.79
C PHE A 104 4.05 -9.88 22.42
N ASP A 105 3.51 -8.68 22.58
CA ASP A 105 2.19 -8.43 23.17
C ASP A 105 1.08 -8.63 22.14
N VAL A 106 1.30 -8.14 20.91
CA VAL A 106 0.30 -8.13 19.84
C VAL A 106 0.97 -8.32 18.49
N ILE A 107 0.21 -8.88 17.53
CA ILE A 107 0.69 -9.14 16.16
C ILE A 107 -0.16 -8.36 15.16
N VAL A 108 0.50 -7.61 14.27
CA VAL A 108 -0.12 -6.87 13.15
C VAL A 108 0.30 -7.50 11.82
N MET A 109 -0.66 -7.69 10.92
CA MET A 109 -0.41 -8.34 9.63
C MET A 109 -0.98 -7.52 8.47
N PRO A 110 -0.16 -6.71 7.78
CA PRO A 110 -0.61 -5.97 6.61
C PRO A 110 -0.63 -6.82 5.33
N HIS A 111 -0.60 -8.15 5.46
CA HIS A 111 -0.58 -9.09 4.36
C HIS A 111 -1.33 -10.37 4.67
N LEU A 112 -2.01 -10.94 3.66
CA LEU A 112 -2.82 -12.15 3.77
C LEU A 112 -2.01 -13.36 4.25
N TYR A 113 -0.82 -13.62 3.71
CA TYR A 113 -0.04 -14.83 4.02
C TYR A 113 0.33 -14.97 5.50
N PRO A 114 0.82 -13.93 6.20
CA PRO A 114 0.95 -13.95 7.64
C PRO A 114 -0.37 -14.21 8.37
N ALA A 115 -1.48 -13.59 7.93
CA ALA A 115 -2.79 -13.78 8.55
C ALA A 115 -3.26 -15.24 8.45
N GLU A 116 -3.00 -15.91 7.33
CA GLU A 116 -3.25 -17.33 7.15
C GLU A 116 -2.39 -18.21 8.09
N THR A 117 -1.10 -17.89 8.21
CA THR A 117 -0.19 -18.62 9.11
C THR A 117 -0.60 -18.46 10.56
N VAL A 118 -0.95 -17.25 10.98
CA VAL A 118 -1.43 -16.94 12.33
C VAL A 118 -2.76 -17.65 12.62
N THR A 119 -3.67 -17.67 11.64
CA THR A 119 -4.92 -18.45 11.73
C THR A 119 -4.67 -19.94 11.97
N TYR A 120 -3.66 -20.52 11.31
CA TYR A 120 -3.25 -21.89 11.57
C TYR A 120 -2.75 -22.09 13.02
N LEU A 121 -1.90 -21.18 13.54
CA LEU A 121 -1.43 -21.24 14.91
C LEU A 121 -2.59 -21.11 15.91
N LYS A 122 -3.53 -20.19 15.68
CA LYS A 122 -4.72 -20.01 16.52
C LYS A 122 -5.55 -21.29 16.60
N LYS A 123 -5.82 -21.95 15.45
CA LYS A 123 -6.54 -23.23 15.39
C LYS A 123 -5.82 -24.39 16.09
N LYS A 124 -4.50 -24.33 16.22
CA LYS A 124 -3.71 -25.32 16.96
C LYS A 124 -3.61 -25.02 18.46
N GLY A 125 -4.14 -23.89 18.93
CA GLY A 125 -3.95 -23.44 20.31
C GLY A 125 -2.50 -23.04 20.63
N TRP A 126 -1.73 -22.65 19.59
CA TRP A 126 -0.31 -22.31 19.71
C TRP A 126 -0.05 -20.80 19.76
N LEU A 127 -1.09 -19.99 19.69
CA LEU A 127 -1.00 -18.53 19.71
C LEU A 127 -1.66 -17.95 20.95
N ARG A 128 -0.95 -17.09 21.66
CA ARG A 128 -1.45 -16.36 22.84
C ARG A 128 -1.78 -14.90 22.52
N GLN A 129 -1.03 -14.32 21.58
CA GLN A 129 -1.13 -12.92 21.22
C GLN A 129 -2.44 -12.61 20.49
N LYS A 130 -2.99 -11.43 20.72
CA LYS A 130 -4.06 -10.86 19.91
C LYS A 130 -3.52 -10.45 18.54
N THR A 131 -4.41 -10.43 17.55
CA THR A 131 -4.05 -10.35 16.15
C THR A 131 -4.87 -9.31 15.41
N VAL A 132 -4.21 -8.42 14.69
CA VAL A 132 -4.84 -7.37 13.88
C VAL A 132 -4.37 -7.51 12.43
N ALA A 133 -5.28 -7.83 11.53
CA ALA A 133 -5.02 -7.82 10.10
C ALA A 133 -5.28 -6.42 9.52
N VAL A 134 -4.52 -6.02 8.50
CA VAL A 134 -4.71 -4.76 7.78
C VAL A 134 -4.88 -5.05 6.30
N ALA A 135 -6.08 -4.83 5.77
CA ALA A 135 -6.35 -4.91 4.35
C ALA A 135 -5.78 -3.67 3.63
N THR A 136 -5.01 -3.89 2.58
CA THR A 136 -4.28 -2.83 1.86
C THR A 136 -4.79 -2.56 0.44
N ASP A 137 -5.97 -3.10 0.11
CA ASP A 137 -6.68 -2.84 -1.14
C ASP A 137 -8.14 -2.47 -0.86
N TYR A 138 -8.72 -1.62 -1.70
CA TYR A 138 -10.13 -1.17 -1.58
C TYR A 138 -11.10 -2.23 -2.14
N THR A 139 -10.93 -3.44 -1.68
CA THR A 139 -11.77 -4.63 -1.93
C THR A 139 -11.37 -5.75 -0.98
N CYS A 140 -12.26 -6.65 -0.70
CA CYS A 140 -11.94 -7.91 -0.03
C CYS A 140 -11.27 -8.86 -1.03
N ILE A 141 -9.93 -8.93 -1.03
CA ILE A 141 -9.23 -9.88 -1.89
C ILE A 141 -9.56 -11.33 -1.48
N PRO A 142 -9.45 -12.31 -2.41
CA PRO A 142 -9.72 -13.72 -2.10
C PRO A 142 -8.91 -14.22 -0.91
N PHE A 143 -9.53 -15.11 -0.13
CA PHE A 143 -9.00 -15.84 1.01
C PHE A 143 -8.91 -15.05 2.34
N TRP A 144 -9.31 -13.77 2.43
CA TRP A 144 -9.50 -13.13 3.73
C TRP A 144 -10.53 -13.88 4.58
N GLU A 145 -11.55 -14.48 3.96
CA GLU A 145 -12.58 -15.29 4.59
C GLU A 145 -12.06 -16.58 5.25
N GLU A 146 -10.86 -17.03 4.89
CA GLU A 146 -10.23 -18.20 5.50
C GLU A 146 -9.48 -17.87 6.78
N THR A 147 -9.19 -16.60 7.01
CA THR A 147 -8.44 -16.13 8.19
C THR A 147 -9.34 -15.99 9.42
N ASP A 148 -8.74 -16.02 10.60
CA ASP A 148 -9.40 -15.82 11.88
C ASP A 148 -8.56 -14.90 12.77
N CYS A 149 -8.49 -13.62 12.39
CA CYS A 149 -7.88 -12.58 13.22
C CYS A 149 -8.88 -12.05 14.26
N ASP A 150 -8.37 -11.43 15.31
CA ASP A 150 -9.25 -10.81 16.30
C ASP A 150 -9.90 -9.55 15.71
N TYR A 151 -9.16 -8.77 14.90
CA TYR A 151 -9.67 -7.60 14.18
C TYR A 151 -9.10 -7.48 12.77
N TYR A 152 -9.87 -6.80 11.90
CA TYR A 152 -9.51 -6.49 10.51
C TYR A 152 -9.67 -5.00 10.26
N VAL A 153 -8.58 -4.28 10.10
CA VAL A 153 -8.59 -2.90 9.65
C VAL A 153 -8.81 -2.88 8.14
N ILE A 154 -9.89 -2.28 7.70
CA ILE A 154 -10.28 -2.20 6.29
C ILE A 154 -10.26 -0.73 5.80
N PRO A 155 -10.06 -0.51 4.49
CA PRO A 155 -9.83 0.83 3.94
C PRO A 155 -10.99 1.82 4.12
N HIS A 156 -12.24 1.35 4.07
CA HIS A 156 -13.40 2.23 4.07
C HIS A 156 -14.67 1.51 4.55
N GLU A 157 -15.62 2.24 5.10
CA GLU A 157 -16.91 1.72 5.60
C GLU A 157 -17.77 1.07 4.52
N GLU A 158 -17.72 1.55 3.28
CA GLU A 158 -18.47 0.96 2.16
C GLU A 158 -18.02 -0.47 1.81
N LEU A 159 -16.86 -0.90 2.31
CA LEU A 159 -16.36 -2.25 2.09
C LEU A 159 -16.89 -3.27 3.11
N ILE A 160 -17.54 -2.83 4.19
CA ILE A 160 -18.07 -3.73 5.25
C ILE A 160 -18.93 -4.82 4.63
N GLU A 161 -19.91 -4.44 3.81
CA GLU A 161 -20.82 -5.40 3.18
C GLU A 161 -20.09 -6.44 2.32
N GLU A 162 -19.04 -6.02 1.56
CA GLU A 162 -18.22 -6.93 0.76
C GLU A 162 -17.48 -7.95 1.65
N PHE A 163 -16.88 -7.50 2.76
CA PHE A 163 -16.16 -8.38 3.69
C PHE A 163 -17.12 -9.35 4.41
N VAL A 164 -18.28 -8.85 4.87
CA VAL A 164 -19.33 -9.67 5.52
C VAL A 164 -19.90 -10.71 4.56
N SER A 165 -20.21 -10.32 3.33
CA SER A 165 -20.73 -11.24 2.31
C SER A 165 -19.78 -12.37 1.97
N ARG A 166 -18.47 -12.19 2.25
CA ARG A 166 -17.43 -13.22 2.11
C ARG A 166 -17.22 -14.03 3.40
N GLY A 167 -17.87 -13.69 4.50
CA GLY A 167 -17.81 -14.45 5.74
C GLY A 167 -16.87 -13.92 6.81
N VAL A 168 -16.36 -12.69 6.66
CA VAL A 168 -15.65 -12.01 7.76
C VAL A 168 -16.70 -11.42 8.71
N PRO A 169 -16.65 -11.72 10.02
CA PRO A 169 -17.62 -11.20 10.98
C PRO A 169 -17.58 -9.67 11.06
N GLU A 170 -18.76 -9.02 11.02
CA GLU A 170 -18.89 -7.57 11.01
C GLU A 170 -18.28 -6.91 12.25
N GLU A 171 -18.47 -7.52 13.41
CA GLU A 171 -17.96 -7.04 14.70
C GLU A 171 -16.43 -7.01 14.79
N LYS A 172 -15.74 -7.67 13.86
CA LYS A 172 -14.28 -7.65 13.76
C LYS A 172 -13.76 -6.63 12.75
N LEU A 173 -14.64 -6.00 11.96
CA LEU A 173 -14.26 -5.06 10.91
C LEU A 173 -14.12 -3.64 11.44
N LEU A 174 -12.97 -3.03 11.16
CA LEU A 174 -12.62 -1.68 11.58
C LEU A 174 -12.35 -0.82 10.34
N PRO A 175 -13.30 -0.01 9.86
CA PRO A 175 -13.18 0.78 8.63
C PRO A 175 -12.34 2.06 8.86
N TRP A 176 -11.10 1.90 9.27
CA TRP A 176 -10.25 3.00 9.71
C TRP A 176 -9.27 3.51 8.64
N GLY A 177 -9.28 2.90 7.46
CA GLY A 177 -8.35 3.26 6.40
C GLY A 177 -7.07 2.42 6.40
N ILE A 178 -6.28 2.57 5.34
CA ILE A 178 -4.95 1.96 5.26
C ILE A 178 -3.98 2.85 6.04
N PRO A 179 -3.21 2.32 7.01
CA PRO A 179 -2.19 3.08 7.72
C PRO A 179 -1.13 3.64 6.76
N VAL A 180 -0.88 4.93 6.84
CA VAL A 180 0.19 5.62 6.10
C VAL A 180 1.24 6.14 7.07
N ARG A 181 2.49 6.25 6.59
CA ARG A 181 3.61 6.72 7.40
C ARG A 181 3.34 8.15 7.90
N PRO A 182 3.75 8.50 9.14
CA PRO A 182 3.52 9.82 9.71
C PRO A 182 3.97 10.99 8.83
N CYS A 183 5.04 10.81 8.05
CA CYS A 183 5.56 11.84 7.15
C CYS A 183 4.59 12.31 6.04
N PHE A 184 3.56 11.50 5.69
CA PHE A 184 2.50 11.89 4.75
C PHE A 184 1.37 12.69 5.42
N LEU A 185 1.31 12.69 6.75
CA LEU A 185 0.28 13.38 7.54
C LEU A 185 0.72 14.77 8.00
N GLU A 186 1.99 15.09 7.80
CA GLU A 186 2.54 16.40 8.16
C GLU A 186 1.98 17.48 7.23
N ASP A 187 1.53 18.60 7.81
CA ASP A 187 1.11 19.78 7.04
C ASP A 187 2.35 20.54 6.52
N LYS A 188 2.83 20.12 5.36
CA LYS A 188 4.03 20.68 4.72
C LYS A 188 3.66 21.82 3.80
N LYS A 189 4.24 22.98 3.99
CA LYS A 189 4.14 24.07 3.03
C LYS A 189 4.83 23.65 1.72
N LYS A 190 4.16 23.90 0.62
CA LYS A 190 4.68 23.54 -0.72
C LYS A 190 6.01 24.19 -1.03
N THR A 191 6.22 25.44 -0.58
CA THR A 191 7.49 26.16 -0.71
C THR A 191 8.65 25.43 -0.06
N ASP A 192 8.45 24.96 1.18
CA ASP A 192 9.47 24.31 1.98
C ASP A 192 9.78 22.90 1.40
N ALA A 193 8.73 22.20 0.95
CA ALA A 193 8.89 20.92 0.27
C ALA A 193 9.65 21.06 -1.05
N ARG A 194 9.39 22.11 -1.83
CA ARG A 194 10.12 22.41 -3.07
C ARG A 194 11.58 22.74 -2.81
N GLU A 195 11.87 23.56 -1.82
CA GLU A 195 13.24 23.86 -1.42
C GLU A 195 14.00 22.59 -1.01
N LYS A 196 13.40 21.77 -0.14
CA LYS A 196 13.97 20.48 0.30
C LYS A 196 14.23 19.53 -0.86
N CYS A 197 13.35 19.50 -1.86
CA CYS A 197 13.47 18.65 -3.04
C CYS A 197 14.33 19.25 -4.16
N GLY A 198 14.83 20.50 -4.01
CA GLY A 198 15.60 21.20 -5.05
C GLY A 198 14.77 21.53 -6.30
N LEU A 199 13.46 21.80 -6.13
CA LEU A 199 12.53 22.07 -7.20
C LEU A 199 12.23 23.57 -7.33
N PRO A 200 11.99 24.10 -8.56
CA PRO A 200 11.67 25.51 -8.77
C PRO A 200 10.34 25.89 -8.12
N GLN A 201 10.34 27.10 -7.51
CA GLN A 201 9.18 27.58 -6.73
C GLN A 201 7.95 27.91 -7.58
N ASN A 202 8.15 28.38 -8.82
CA ASN A 202 7.07 28.94 -9.67
C ASN A 202 6.58 27.98 -10.76
N ASP A 203 7.27 26.84 -10.96
CA ASP A 203 6.88 25.87 -11.99
C ASP A 203 5.70 24.99 -11.52
N ARG A 204 4.90 24.54 -12.48
CA ARG A 204 3.88 23.51 -12.28
C ARG A 204 4.51 22.15 -12.49
N ILE A 205 4.49 21.28 -11.48
CA ILE A 205 5.31 20.06 -11.48
C ILE A 205 4.43 18.81 -11.37
N TYR A 206 4.60 17.93 -12.35
CA TYR A 206 4.04 16.58 -12.30
C TYR A 206 4.95 15.66 -11.48
N LEU A 207 4.34 14.76 -10.72
CA LEU A 207 5.00 13.62 -10.13
C LEU A 207 4.58 12.33 -10.85
N VAL A 208 5.51 11.50 -11.27
CA VAL A 208 5.22 10.21 -11.88
C VAL A 208 5.81 9.10 -11.02
N MET A 209 4.94 8.20 -10.55
CA MET A 209 5.33 7.05 -9.74
C MET A 209 4.80 5.75 -10.36
N GLY A 210 5.70 4.90 -10.85
CA GLY A 210 5.35 3.63 -11.50
C GLY A 210 5.14 2.45 -10.56
N GLY A 211 5.25 2.68 -9.26
CA GLY A 211 5.35 1.64 -8.25
C GLY A 211 6.71 0.95 -8.27
N SER A 212 7.05 0.24 -7.17
CA SER A 212 8.36 -0.38 -6.96
C SER A 212 8.77 -1.39 -8.03
N MET A 213 7.80 -1.98 -8.73
CA MET A 213 8.04 -2.98 -9.78
C MET A 213 8.15 -2.39 -11.21
N GLY A 214 7.91 -1.09 -11.40
CA GLY A 214 7.98 -0.42 -12.71
C GLY A 214 7.07 -1.05 -13.76
N PHE A 215 5.84 -1.36 -13.37
CA PHE A 215 4.87 -2.03 -14.22
C PHE A 215 4.30 -1.08 -15.29
N GLY A 216 4.10 -1.59 -16.51
CA GLY A 216 3.51 -0.84 -17.61
C GLY A 216 4.53 -0.14 -18.51
N LYS A 217 4.01 0.61 -19.48
CA LYS A 217 4.83 1.37 -20.46
C LYS A 217 5.27 2.74 -19.88
N ILE A 218 5.74 2.74 -18.62
CA ILE A 218 6.04 4.00 -17.91
C ILE A 218 7.16 4.81 -18.57
N GLN A 219 8.15 4.13 -19.18
CA GLN A 219 9.19 4.80 -19.96
C GLN A 219 8.56 5.64 -21.08
N ILE A 220 7.69 5.03 -21.89
CA ILE A 220 7.01 5.72 -23.00
C ILE A 220 6.13 6.85 -22.46
N PHE A 221 5.46 6.62 -21.32
CA PHE A 221 4.64 7.63 -20.67
C PHE A 221 5.45 8.87 -20.30
N VAL A 222 6.57 8.67 -19.60
CA VAL A 222 7.44 9.76 -19.16
C VAL A 222 8.05 10.51 -20.35
N LEU A 223 8.53 9.80 -21.36
CA LEU A 223 9.09 10.42 -22.57
C LEU A 223 8.06 11.30 -23.29
N GLU A 224 6.82 10.80 -23.41
CA GLU A 224 5.75 11.55 -24.07
C GLU A 224 5.27 12.74 -23.22
N LEU A 225 5.20 12.58 -21.89
CA LEU A 225 4.93 13.68 -20.98
C LEU A 225 6.01 14.75 -21.08
N ALA A 226 7.30 14.36 -21.02
CA ALA A 226 8.44 15.27 -21.11
C ALA A 226 8.51 16.04 -22.44
N ARG A 227 8.05 15.44 -23.55
CA ARG A 227 7.97 16.12 -24.85
C ARG A 227 6.88 17.20 -24.90
N ARG A 228 5.87 17.11 -24.04
CA ARG A 228 4.68 17.97 -24.00
C ARG A 228 4.72 19.00 -22.90
N LEU A 229 5.77 19.04 -22.08
CA LEU A 229 5.94 20.07 -21.05
C LEU A 229 5.97 21.47 -21.67
N GLN A 230 5.29 22.41 -21.04
CA GLN A 230 5.36 23.83 -21.33
C GLN A 230 6.57 24.46 -20.62
N GLU A 231 6.89 25.71 -20.91
CA GLU A 231 8.06 26.39 -20.34
C GLU A 231 8.03 26.48 -18.81
N ASP A 232 6.83 26.62 -18.23
CA ASP A 232 6.59 26.68 -16.80
C ASP A 232 6.25 25.32 -16.16
N GLU A 233 6.52 24.22 -16.86
CA GLU A 233 6.20 22.87 -16.39
C GLU A 233 7.44 22.00 -16.20
N GLY A 234 7.36 21.12 -15.22
CA GLY A 234 8.38 20.12 -14.96
C GLY A 234 7.79 18.76 -14.56
N VAL A 235 8.63 17.75 -14.54
CA VAL A 235 8.24 16.40 -14.10
C VAL A 235 9.30 15.74 -13.23
N VAL A 236 8.89 15.28 -12.07
CA VAL A 236 9.68 14.38 -11.20
C VAL A 236 9.24 12.95 -11.47
N VAL A 237 10.19 12.05 -11.68
CA VAL A 237 9.93 10.63 -11.92
C VAL A 237 10.62 9.81 -10.86
N ILE A 238 9.85 9.10 -10.04
CA ILE A 238 10.38 8.17 -9.03
C ILE A 238 10.30 6.75 -9.58
N CYS A 239 11.46 6.18 -9.90
CA CYS A 239 11.60 4.84 -10.48
C CYS A 239 11.62 3.72 -9.42
N GLY A 240 11.77 4.06 -8.13
CA GLY A 240 11.92 3.11 -7.04
C GLY A 240 13.10 2.16 -7.28
N ASN A 241 12.92 0.87 -7.06
CA ASN A 241 13.96 -0.14 -7.22
C ASN A 241 14.24 -0.54 -8.70
N ASN A 242 13.60 0.14 -9.67
CA ASN A 242 13.79 -0.15 -11.08
C ASN A 242 14.98 0.64 -11.68
N THR A 243 16.20 0.21 -11.34
CA THR A 243 17.45 0.84 -11.81
C THR A 243 17.59 0.85 -13.34
N LYS A 244 17.01 -0.16 -14.03
CA LYS A 244 17.01 -0.20 -15.50
C LYS A 244 16.19 0.95 -16.09
N LEU A 245 15.01 1.20 -15.55
CA LEU A 245 14.16 2.32 -15.96
C LEU A 245 14.83 3.66 -15.66
N GLU A 246 15.36 3.81 -14.45
CA GLU A 246 16.09 5.01 -14.02
C GLU A 246 17.24 5.36 -14.99
N ASN A 247 18.14 4.40 -15.22
CA ASN A 247 19.29 4.61 -16.11
C ASN A 247 18.86 4.94 -17.54
N THR A 248 17.78 4.31 -18.04
CA THR A 248 17.26 4.60 -19.37
C THR A 248 16.71 6.00 -19.45
N LEU A 249 15.86 6.41 -18.49
CA LEU A 249 15.27 7.76 -18.47
C LEU A 249 16.33 8.85 -18.27
N ARG A 250 17.32 8.65 -17.39
CA ARG A 250 18.44 9.59 -17.20
C ARG A 250 19.21 9.81 -18.50
N ARG A 251 19.44 8.75 -19.28
CA ARG A 251 20.14 8.82 -20.57
C ARG A 251 19.31 9.57 -21.62
N GLU A 252 18.02 9.20 -21.76
CA GLU A 252 17.14 9.74 -22.80
C GLU A 252 16.71 11.17 -22.53
N LEU A 253 16.65 11.58 -21.27
CA LEU A 253 16.17 12.90 -20.83
C LEU A 253 17.28 13.83 -20.31
N LYS A 254 18.57 13.45 -20.50
CA LYS A 254 19.73 14.22 -20.00
C LYS A 254 19.73 15.71 -20.40
N ASN A 255 19.16 16.02 -21.57
CA ASN A 255 19.11 17.40 -22.11
C ASN A 255 17.77 18.11 -21.81
N ARG A 256 16.97 17.59 -20.88
CA ARG A 256 15.70 18.18 -20.45
C ARG A 256 15.83 18.78 -19.04
N PRO A 257 16.03 20.11 -18.90
CA PRO A 257 16.40 20.73 -17.62
C PRO A 257 15.31 20.64 -16.55
N LYS A 258 14.03 20.46 -16.94
CA LYS A 258 12.89 20.36 -16.01
C LYS A 258 12.37 18.94 -15.84
N VAL A 259 13.27 17.95 -15.98
CA VAL A 259 12.95 16.53 -15.75
C VAL A 259 13.92 15.96 -14.70
N TRP A 260 13.39 15.60 -13.55
CA TRP A 260 14.14 15.01 -12.44
C TRP A 260 13.84 13.52 -12.37
N VAL A 261 14.84 12.70 -12.63
CA VAL A 261 14.72 11.22 -12.57
C VAL A 261 15.41 10.72 -11.31
N LEU A 262 14.63 10.07 -10.45
CA LEU A 262 15.06 9.53 -9.16
C LEU A 262 14.92 8.00 -9.16
N GLY A 263 15.85 7.32 -8.49
CA GLY A 263 15.74 5.92 -8.12
C GLY A 263 14.81 5.72 -6.91
N PHE A 264 15.24 4.86 -6.00
CA PHE A 264 14.59 4.71 -4.70
C PHE A 264 14.85 5.96 -3.84
N THR A 265 13.80 6.47 -3.20
CA THR A 265 13.89 7.59 -2.27
C THR A 265 12.92 7.40 -1.10
N GLU A 266 13.32 7.84 0.08
CA GLU A 266 12.47 7.89 1.27
C GLU A 266 11.67 9.21 1.36
N GLN A 267 12.00 10.19 0.50
CA GLN A 267 11.38 11.53 0.48
C GLN A 267 10.09 11.60 -0.35
N VAL A 268 9.39 10.48 -0.54
CA VAL A 268 8.16 10.43 -1.37
C VAL A 268 7.11 11.43 -0.87
N ALA A 269 6.94 11.56 0.45
CA ALA A 269 6.01 12.50 1.05
C ALA A 269 6.36 13.97 0.72
N ASP A 270 7.66 14.31 0.71
CA ASP A 270 8.10 15.66 0.36
C ASP A 270 7.83 15.95 -1.14
N TYR A 271 8.08 14.99 -2.03
CA TYR A 271 7.75 15.13 -3.45
C TYR A 271 6.24 15.21 -3.70
N MET A 272 5.40 14.48 -2.94
CA MET A 272 3.95 14.63 -3.03
C MET A 272 3.48 16.03 -2.61
N SER A 273 4.09 16.59 -1.56
CA SER A 273 3.79 17.97 -1.12
C SER A 273 4.35 19.04 -2.07
N ALA A 274 5.47 18.77 -2.76
CA ALA A 274 6.12 19.71 -3.69
C ALA A 274 5.46 19.78 -5.06
N CYS A 275 4.84 18.69 -5.53
CA CYS A 275 4.27 18.59 -6.87
C CYS A 275 2.79 19.00 -6.92
N ASP A 276 2.26 19.21 -8.13
CA ASP A 276 0.90 19.71 -8.36
C ASP A 276 -0.10 18.61 -8.77
N VAL A 277 0.38 17.58 -9.45
CA VAL A 277 -0.43 16.47 -9.96
C VAL A 277 0.43 15.20 -9.93
N ILE A 278 -0.13 14.11 -9.43
CA ILE A 278 0.53 12.81 -9.47
C ILE A 278 -0.08 11.89 -10.52
N PHE A 279 0.79 11.21 -11.28
CA PHE A 279 0.44 10.03 -12.07
C PHE A 279 0.97 8.79 -11.36
N THR A 280 0.07 7.91 -10.95
CA THR A 280 0.44 6.65 -10.30
C THR A 280 -0.49 5.52 -10.74
N LYS A 281 -0.05 4.28 -10.59
CA LYS A 281 -0.96 3.14 -10.74
C LYS A 281 -1.92 3.10 -9.54
N PRO A 282 -3.12 2.51 -9.67
CA PRO A 282 -4.11 2.47 -8.60
C PRO A 282 -3.78 1.38 -7.55
N GLY A 283 -2.59 1.40 -6.99
CA GLY A 283 -2.23 0.57 -5.84
C GLY A 283 -2.86 1.13 -4.57
N GLY A 284 -3.39 0.27 -3.70
CA GLY A 284 -4.11 0.72 -2.50
C GLY A 284 -3.32 1.71 -1.66
N LEU A 285 -2.07 1.39 -1.33
CA LEU A 285 -1.27 2.27 -0.48
C LEU A 285 -0.85 3.58 -1.17
N SER A 286 -0.26 3.53 -2.38
CA SER A 286 0.20 4.76 -3.05
C SER A 286 -0.95 5.73 -3.34
N SER A 287 -2.15 5.19 -3.62
CA SER A 287 -3.36 6.00 -3.80
C SER A 287 -3.81 6.62 -2.47
N THR A 288 -3.71 5.87 -1.37
CA THR A 288 -4.02 6.38 -0.02
C THR A 288 -3.02 7.46 0.40
N GLU A 289 -1.71 7.23 0.21
CA GLU A 289 -0.65 8.22 0.47
C GLU A 289 -0.90 9.52 -0.31
N ALA A 290 -1.23 9.41 -1.60
CA ALA A 290 -1.55 10.58 -2.43
C ALA A 290 -2.82 11.30 -1.96
N ALA A 291 -3.86 10.57 -1.53
CA ALA A 291 -5.10 11.16 -1.04
C ALA A 291 -4.91 11.90 0.29
N VAL A 292 -4.18 11.31 1.25
CA VAL A 292 -3.90 11.98 2.54
C VAL A 292 -2.96 13.16 2.38
N SER A 293 -2.07 13.13 1.38
CA SER A 293 -1.22 14.27 0.98
C SER A 293 -1.96 15.32 0.15
N LYS A 294 -3.24 15.09 -0.16
CA LYS A 294 -4.11 16.02 -0.92
C LYS A 294 -3.54 16.42 -2.29
N ILE A 295 -2.79 15.52 -2.94
CA ILE A 295 -2.27 15.76 -4.27
C ILE A 295 -3.26 15.29 -5.34
N PRO A 296 -3.67 16.15 -6.30
CA PRO A 296 -4.53 15.76 -7.40
C PRO A 296 -3.96 14.58 -8.20
N MET A 297 -4.78 13.55 -8.43
CA MET A 297 -4.30 12.24 -8.86
C MET A 297 -4.92 11.79 -10.19
N VAL A 298 -4.05 11.33 -11.07
CA VAL A 298 -4.43 10.58 -12.28
C VAL A 298 -3.93 9.15 -12.15
N HIS A 299 -4.84 8.21 -12.16
CA HIS A 299 -4.49 6.79 -12.18
C HIS A 299 -4.11 6.35 -13.60
N THR A 300 -2.94 5.74 -13.70
CA THR A 300 -2.45 5.07 -14.90
C THR A 300 -3.05 3.66 -15.02
N THR A 301 -2.55 2.84 -15.93
CA THR A 301 -3.10 1.51 -16.20
C THR A 301 -2.95 0.59 -14.97
N PRO A 302 -4.07 0.02 -14.47
CA PRO A 302 -4.03 -0.93 -13.35
C PRO A 302 -3.41 -2.27 -13.74
N ILE A 303 -2.84 -2.95 -12.76
CA ILE A 303 -2.58 -4.38 -12.84
C ILE A 303 -3.94 -5.09 -12.71
N PRO A 304 -4.29 -6.03 -13.62
CA PRO A 304 -5.55 -6.74 -13.52
C PRO A 304 -5.70 -7.47 -12.19
N GLY A 305 -6.82 -7.27 -11.50
CA GLY A 305 -7.09 -7.83 -10.17
C GLY A 305 -7.59 -6.74 -9.21
N CYS A 306 -7.03 -6.68 -8.00
CA CYS A 306 -7.44 -5.73 -6.97
C CYS A 306 -7.26 -4.26 -7.37
N GLU A 307 -6.24 -3.94 -8.21
CA GLU A 307 -6.03 -2.55 -8.65
C GLU A 307 -7.18 -2.00 -9.51
N ASN A 308 -7.98 -2.86 -10.16
CA ASN A 308 -9.20 -2.40 -10.84
C ASN A 308 -10.25 -1.91 -9.83
N CYS A 309 -10.42 -2.63 -8.72
CA CYS A 309 -11.33 -2.23 -7.65
C CYS A 309 -10.86 -0.94 -6.96
N ASN A 310 -9.55 -0.82 -6.71
CA ASN A 310 -8.96 0.41 -6.19
C ASN A 310 -9.23 1.59 -7.13
N LEU A 311 -9.00 1.42 -8.44
CA LEU A 311 -9.28 2.45 -9.45
C LEU A 311 -10.75 2.87 -9.43
N GLU A 312 -11.67 1.91 -9.42
CA GLU A 312 -13.10 2.14 -9.40
C GLU A 312 -13.52 2.90 -8.13
N PHE A 313 -13.06 2.47 -6.96
CA PHE A 313 -13.32 3.15 -5.70
C PHE A 313 -12.88 4.62 -5.74
N PHE A 314 -11.64 4.88 -6.09
CA PHE A 314 -11.12 6.26 -6.14
C PHE A 314 -11.80 7.15 -7.18
N GLN A 315 -12.24 6.58 -8.32
CA GLN A 315 -13.00 7.32 -9.33
C GLN A 315 -14.42 7.62 -8.89
N ASN A 316 -15.12 6.65 -8.30
CA ASN A 316 -16.50 6.80 -7.84
C ASN A 316 -16.61 7.87 -6.75
N HIS A 317 -15.57 8.01 -5.91
CA HIS A 317 -15.50 9.05 -4.88
C HIS A 317 -14.90 10.37 -5.38
N GLY A 318 -14.59 10.50 -6.67
CA GLY A 318 -14.01 11.75 -7.20
C GLY A 318 -12.58 12.05 -6.75
N MET A 319 -11.92 11.11 -6.07
CA MET A 319 -10.54 11.27 -5.55
C MET A 319 -9.45 11.14 -6.61
N SER A 320 -9.79 10.61 -7.80
CA SER A 320 -8.85 10.47 -8.91
C SER A 320 -9.53 10.51 -10.27
N ILE A 321 -8.74 10.67 -11.32
CA ILE A 321 -9.18 10.49 -12.71
C ILE A 321 -8.46 9.29 -13.31
N GLY A 322 -9.19 8.21 -13.64
CA GLY A 322 -8.68 7.12 -14.44
C GLY A 322 -9.03 7.28 -15.92
N ARG A 323 -8.12 6.89 -16.81
CA ARG A 323 -8.36 6.86 -18.26
C ARG A 323 -7.69 5.65 -18.87
N LYS A 324 -8.41 4.93 -19.75
CA LYS A 324 -7.88 3.73 -20.43
C LYS A 324 -6.75 4.06 -21.39
N SER A 325 -6.87 5.19 -22.11
CA SER A 325 -5.87 5.57 -23.10
C SER A 325 -4.78 6.45 -22.49
N PHE A 326 -3.58 6.22 -22.92
CA PHE A 326 -2.39 6.98 -22.58
C PHE A 326 -2.55 8.50 -22.80
N LEU A 327 -3.03 8.91 -23.97
CA LEU A 327 -3.31 10.31 -24.25
C LEU A 327 -4.42 10.87 -23.36
N GLY A 328 -5.40 10.04 -22.97
CA GLY A 328 -6.44 10.43 -22.03
C GLY A 328 -5.88 10.72 -20.64
N GLN A 329 -4.90 9.95 -20.17
CA GLN A 329 -4.21 10.17 -18.90
C GLN A 329 -3.44 11.50 -18.93
N LEU A 330 -2.64 11.73 -19.98
CA LEU A 330 -1.91 13.00 -20.15
C LEU A 330 -2.84 14.21 -20.19
N ARG A 331 -3.95 14.13 -20.93
CA ARG A 331 -4.96 15.21 -20.98
C ARG A 331 -5.62 15.42 -19.62
N ALA A 332 -5.87 14.36 -18.86
CA ALA A 332 -6.43 14.48 -17.51
C ALA A 332 -5.48 15.23 -16.56
N GLY A 333 -4.18 14.88 -16.58
CA GLY A 333 -3.18 15.61 -15.81
C GLY A 333 -3.07 17.09 -16.20
N ARG A 334 -3.06 17.38 -17.50
CA ARG A 334 -3.08 18.76 -18.00
C ARG A 334 -4.30 19.54 -17.51
N ARG A 335 -5.49 18.95 -17.58
CA ARG A 335 -6.70 19.56 -17.05
C ARG A 335 -6.65 19.86 -15.56
N LEU A 336 -6.02 18.97 -14.78
CA LEU A 336 -5.80 19.19 -13.34
C LEU A 336 -4.84 20.36 -13.08
N LEU A 337 -3.81 20.57 -13.90
CA LEU A 337 -2.93 21.73 -13.78
C LEU A 337 -3.63 23.04 -14.16
N GLU A 338 -4.45 23.03 -15.21
CA GLU A 338 -5.07 24.25 -15.78
C GLU A 338 -6.35 24.66 -15.05
N LYS A 339 -7.14 23.68 -14.54
CA LYS A 339 -8.48 23.93 -13.98
C LYS A 339 -8.47 23.85 -12.45
N GLU A 340 -8.30 25.00 -11.80
CA GLU A 340 -8.27 25.10 -10.33
C GLU A 340 -9.53 24.52 -9.66
N ASN A 341 -10.71 24.78 -10.23
CA ASN A 341 -11.96 24.23 -9.68
C ASN A 341 -11.96 22.70 -9.68
N LEU A 342 -11.42 22.06 -10.72
CA LEU A 342 -11.32 20.61 -10.79
C LEU A 342 -10.36 20.07 -9.73
N ARG A 343 -9.22 20.75 -9.52
CA ARG A 343 -8.28 20.38 -8.43
C ARG A 343 -8.94 20.51 -7.07
N ARG A 344 -9.59 21.64 -6.80
CA ARG A 344 -10.27 21.87 -5.51
C ARG A 344 -11.36 20.83 -5.24
N GLN A 345 -12.14 20.44 -6.23
CA GLN A 345 -13.15 19.39 -6.10
C GLN A 345 -12.52 18.04 -5.74
N MET A 346 -11.43 17.66 -6.42
CA MET A 346 -10.72 16.41 -6.14
C MET A 346 -10.10 16.41 -4.74
N ILE A 347 -9.44 17.51 -4.34
CA ILE A 347 -8.85 17.64 -3.00
C ILE A 347 -9.93 17.53 -1.92
N ARG A 348 -11.08 18.19 -2.10
CA ARG A 348 -12.21 18.06 -1.17
C ARG A 348 -12.71 16.61 -1.09
N ALA A 349 -12.86 15.93 -2.22
CA ALA A 349 -13.23 14.52 -2.25
C ALA A 349 -12.20 13.62 -1.52
N GLN A 350 -10.91 13.93 -1.64
CA GLN A 350 -9.85 13.26 -0.90
C GLN A 350 -9.96 13.53 0.62
N GLU A 351 -10.23 14.77 1.03
CA GLU A 351 -10.43 15.14 2.44
C GLU A 351 -11.64 14.43 3.07
N GLU A 352 -12.73 14.26 2.31
CA GLU A 352 -13.95 13.62 2.78
C GLU A 352 -13.80 12.09 2.93
N ASN A 353 -13.02 11.44 2.07
CA ASN A 353 -12.95 9.98 1.99
C ASN A 353 -11.64 9.37 2.49
N ALA A 354 -10.54 10.12 2.57
CA ALA A 354 -9.30 9.62 3.16
C ALA A 354 -9.43 9.50 4.68
N LYS A 355 -8.69 8.55 5.26
CA LYS A 355 -8.71 8.26 6.70
C LYS A 355 -7.32 8.53 7.30
N PRO A 356 -6.91 9.80 7.49
CA PRO A 356 -5.57 10.15 7.97
C PRO A 356 -5.27 9.61 9.38
N ASP A 357 -6.29 9.43 10.21
CA ASP A 357 -6.15 8.92 11.59
C ASP A 357 -5.95 7.40 11.69
N SER A 358 -5.88 6.68 10.58
CA SER A 358 -5.81 5.22 10.54
C SER A 358 -4.72 4.66 11.47
N VAL A 359 -3.49 5.11 11.30
CA VAL A 359 -2.35 4.60 12.09
C VAL A 359 -2.51 4.88 13.59
N LYS A 360 -3.07 6.04 13.95
CA LYS A 360 -3.35 6.41 15.34
C LYS A 360 -4.43 5.52 15.98
N LYS A 361 -5.50 5.21 15.23
CA LYS A 361 -6.56 4.30 15.67
C LYS A 361 -6.03 2.87 15.83
N VAL A 362 -5.20 2.43 14.88
CA VAL A 362 -4.55 1.12 14.99
C VAL A 362 -3.69 1.06 16.25
N TYR A 363 -2.84 2.07 16.51
CA TYR A 363 -2.00 2.09 17.70
C TYR A 363 -2.82 1.98 18.99
N ARG A 364 -3.91 2.76 19.14
CA ARG A 364 -4.81 2.68 20.31
C ARG A 364 -5.41 1.29 20.51
N LEU A 365 -5.82 0.65 19.42
CA LEU A 365 -6.28 -0.74 19.49
C LEU A 365 -5.19 -1.68 19.99
N LEU A 366 -3.94 -1.49 19.54
CA LEU A 366 -2.82 -2.31 20.00
C LEU A 366 -2.55 -2.14 21.49
N GLU A 367 -2.66 -0.90 22.03
CA GLU A 367 -2.58 -0.64 23.47
C GLU A 367 -3.69 -1.37 24.25
N GLU A 368 -4.93 -1.37 23.75
CA GLU A 368 -6.07 -2.06 24.38
C GLU A 368 -5.92 -3.59 24.35
N LEU A 369 -5.25 -4.13 23.33
CA LEU A 369 -5.06 -5.57 23.14
C LEU A 369 -3.81 -6.12 23.82
N ALA A 370 -2.86 -5.26 24.14
CA ALA A 370 -1.65 -5.66 24.88
C ALA A 370 -2.01 -6.07 26.31
N PRO A 371 -1.36 -7.11 26.86
CA PRO A 371 -1.59 -7.50 28.26
C PRO A 371 -1.28 -6.34 29.20
N ASN A 372 -2.21 -5.97 30.07
CA ASN A 372 -1.95 -4.99 31.11
C ASN A 372 -0.89 -5.53 32.07
N GLU A 373 0.28 -4.88 32.14
CA GLU A 373 1.33 -5.21 33.13
C GLU A 373 0.86 -5.07 34.60
N ASN A 374 -0.34 -4.55 34.83
CA ASN A 374 -0.85 -4.20 36.19
C ASN A 374 -1.74 -5.28 36.83
N ILE A 375 -1.83 -6.50 36.30
CA ILE A 375 -2.45 -7.60 37.03
C ILE A 375 -1.34 -8.51 37.59
N ASN A 376 -0.58 -8.00 38.55
CA ASN A 376 0.08 -8.83 39.52
C ASN A 376 -1.01 -9.53 40.34
N VAL A 377 -1.38 -10.74 39.97
CA VAL A 377 -2.09 -11.66 40.88
C VAL A 377 -1.07 -12.09 41.95
N PRO A 378 -1.24 -11.70 43.22
CA PRO A 378 -0.41 -12.30 44.27
C PRO A 378 -0.76 -13.76 44.37
N HIS A 379 0.27 -14.60 44.43
CA HIS A 379 0.18 -16.03 44.71
C HIS A 379 -0.34 -16.28 46.13
#